data_1104d27ca40f57f656512c24e887e327
#
_entry.id   1104d27ca40f57f656512c24e887e327
#
_cell.length_a   1.000
_cell.length_b   1.000
_cell.length_c   1.000
_cell.angle_alpha   90.00
_cell.angle_beta   90.00
_cell.angle_gamma   90.00
#
_symmetry.space_group_name_H-M   'P 1'
#
loop_
_entity.id
_entity.type
_entity.pdbx_description
1 polymer ?
#
loop_
_entity_poly.entity_id
_entity_poly.type
_entity_poly.pdbx_seq_one_letter_code
_entity_poly.pdbx_strand_id
1 'polypeptide(L)'
;MKTRGHALEARIYAEDPDQDFLPATGNLRYLSTPDESAHVRVDTGVTEGDDISIHYDPMIAKLIVWDETRDQAINRMVQALEHYRIAGVKTNIRFLHALADAQPFREADLTTGFIEDHRELLFPKSRLDTHKALVLAAGFVLEQRKSREVISTDPWSPFGRQNSWRMNSEYAQPLQLQVGEDIHELKVLERDDRYQVFVGDSVYNLTAKLDDDYLQAVINGHRISVHGNLHNDQLVLFYEGDTFQCILYRETYGFEEMAGEGSLAAPMNGAIVAVQTKVGDTVTAGQSLVIMEAMKMEHAIKAPADGVVTDIFFAEGDQVSEGAELIAIEVTDDEEAG
;
A
#
# COMPACT_ATOMS: atom_id res chain seq x y z
N MET A 1 22.71 3.52 42.20
CA MET A 1 22.20 3.90 40.86
C MET A 1 20.88 4.61 41.08
N LYS A 2 20.67 5.83 40.56
CA LYS A 2 19.36 6.50 40.64
C LYS A 2 18.71 6.39 39.25
N THR A 3 17.51 5.79 39.18
CA THR A 3 16.71 5.82 37.95
C THR A 3 16.21 7.23 37.68
N ARG A 4 16.23 7.66 36.45
CA ARG A 4 15.78 8.99 36.01
C ARG A 4 14.95 8.85 34.73
N GLY A 5 13.76 9.43 34.74
CA GLY A 5 12.88 9.46 33.59
C GLY A 5 12.19 8.12 33.30
N HIS A 6 11.56 8.06 32.14
CA HIS A 6 10.86 6.90 31.59
C HIS A 6 11.32 6.62 30.17
N ALA A 7 11.48 5.34 29.83
CA ALA A 7 11.76 4.88 28.47
C ALA A 7 10.65 3.94 28.02
N LEU A 8 10.34 3.99 26.72
CA LEU A 8 9.46 3.08 26.01
C LEU A 8 10.22 2.51 24.83
N GLU A 9 10.02 1.22 24.57
CA GLU A 9 10.50 0.53 23.38
C GLU A 9 9.30 0.00 22.60
N ALA A 10 9.24 0.32 21.31
CA ALA A 10 8.32 -0.27 20.36
C ALA A 10 9.10 -1.10 19.34
N ARG A 11 8.66 -2.31 19.10
CA ARG A 11 9.24 -3.19 18.06
C ARG A 11 8.42 -3.06 16.79
N ILE A 12 9.05 -2.55 15.76
CA ILE A 12 8.44 -2.41 14.44
C ILE A 12 8.59 -3.73 13.70
N TYR A 13 7.47 -4.33 13.33
CA TYR A 13 7.40 -5.59 12.61
C TYR A 13 6.72 -5.42 11.25
N ALA A 14 7.18 -6.21 10.28
CA ALA A 14 6.46 -6.44 9.03
C ALA A 14 5.35 -7.47 9.28
N GLU A 15 4.20 -6.99 9.77
CA GLU A 15 3.04 -7.79 10.17
C GLU A 15 1.75 -7.08 9.78
N ASP A 16 0.70 -7.85 9.52
CA ASP A 16 -0.65 -7.32 9.28
C ASP A 16 -1.50 -7.42 10.56
N PRO A 17 -1.68 -6.33 11.31
CA PRO A 17 -2.49 -6.35 12.52
C PRO A 17 -3.97 -6.67 12.27
N ASP A 18 -4.49 -6.36 11.07
CA ASP A 18 -5.89 -6.64 10.71
C ASP A 18 -6.13 -8.14 10.43
N GLN A 19 -5.04 -8.91 10.23
CA GLN A 19 -5.03 -10.36 10.03
C GLN A 19 -4.28 -11.08 11.17
N ASP A 20 -4.63 -10.78 12.41
CA ASP A 20 -4.04 -11.41 13.60
C ASP A 20 -2.50 -11.40 13.62
N PHE A 21 -1.89 -10.30 13.17
CA PHE A 21 -0.44 -10.09 13.11
C PHE A 21 0.30 -11.13 12.26
N LEU A 22 -0.31 -11.57 11.16
CA LEU A 22 0.39 -12.42 10.20
C LEU A 22 1.62 -11.71 9.65
N PRO A 23 2.78 -12.39 9.58
CA PRO A 23 3.98 -11.83 8.99
C PRO A 23 3.75 -11.43 7.53
N ALA A 24 4.18 -10.22 7.17
CA ALA A 24 4.16 -9.70 5.82
C ALA A 24 5.57 -9.76 5.21
N THR A 25 5.65 -10.21 3.97
CA THR A 25 6.90 -10.26 3.20
C THR A 25 6.87 -9.23 2.09
N GLY A 26 8.02 -8.81 1.61
CA GLY A 26 8.14 -7.87 0.50
C GLY A 26 9.38 -7.02 0.58
N ASN A 27 9.51 -6.09 -0.35
CA ASN A 27 10.64 -5.16 -0.42
C ASN A 27 10.30 -3.84 0.28
N LEU A 28 11.22 -3.33 1.11
CA LEU A 28 11.12 -2.02 1.77
C LEU A 28 11.37 -0.91 0.75
N ARG A 29 10.39 -0.61 -0.10
CA ARG A 29 10.53 0.34 -1.22
C ARG A 29 10.71 1.79 -0.75
N TYR A 30 10.26 2.09 0.45
CA TYR A 30 10.44 3.38 1.09
C TYR A 30 10.57 3.16 2.60
N LEU A 31 11.58 3.75 3.18
CA LEU A 31 11.86 3.70 4.62
C LEU A 31 12.33 5.08 5.10
N SER A 32 11.52 5.72 5.92
CA SER A 32 11.87 6.95 6.61
C SER A 32 11.71 6.76 8.12
N THR A 33 12.79 6.92 8.85
CA THR A 33 12.80 6.82 10.32
C THR A 33 12.61 8.19 10.95
N PRO A 34 12.12 8.28 12.20
CA PRO A 34 12.15 9.54 12.94
C PRO A 34 13.59 10.00 13.19
N ASP A 35 13.77 11.31 13.31
CA ASP A 35 15.07 11.90 13.60
C ASP A 35 15.60 11.42 14.96
N GLU A 36 16.81 10.86 14.95
CA GLU A 36 17.48 10.45 16.18
C GLU A 36 17.93 11.65 17.02
N SER A 37 17.84 11.52 18.32
CA SER A 37 18.20 12.56 19.28
C SER A 37 18.62 11.96 20.62
N ALA A 38 18.89 12.80 21.62
CA ALA A 38 19.07 12.33 23.00
C ALA A 38 17.81 11.63 23.58
N HIS A 39 16.66 11.77 22.90
CA HIS A 39 15.37 11.28 23.35
C HIS A 39 14.76 10.20 22.44
N VAL A 40 15.28 10.04 21.22
CA VAL A 40 14.79 9.09 20.22
C VAL A 40 15.97 8.34 19.63
N ARG A 41 15.89 7.02 19.67
CA ARG A 41 16.88 6.10 19.12
C ARG A 41 16.17 5.04 18.27
N VAL A 42 16.76 4.72 17.12
CA VAL A 42 16.26 3.68 16.22
C VAL A 42 17.35 2.63 16.04
N ASP A 43 17.11 1.42 16.50
CA ASP A 43 17.98 0.27 16.27
C ASP A 43 17.38 -0.55 15.12
N THR A 44 17.95 -0.45 13.95
CA THR A 44 17.50 -1.17 12.75
C THR A 44 18.59 -2.04 12.18
N GLY A 45 18.18 -3.18 11.58
CA GLY A 45 19.06 -4.08 10.83
C GLY A 45 18.81 -4.06 9.33
N VAL A 46 17.90 -3.19 8.86
CA VAL A 46 17.47 -3.08 7.47
C VAL A 46 17.57 -1.65 6.96
N THR A 47 17.68 -1.51 5.64
CA THR A 47 17.70 -0.24 4.92
C THR A 47 16.64 -0.24 3.82
N GLU A 48 16.37 0.94 3.26
CA GLU A 48 15.50 1.05 2.09
C GLU A 48 16.05 0.19 0.94
N GLY A 49 15.17 -0.58 0.30
CA GLY A 49 15.51 -1.53 -0.75
C GLY A 49 15.74 -2.97 -0.27
N ASP A 50 15.85 -3.21 1.05
CA ASP A 50 16.00 -4.56 1.57
C ASP A 50 14.70 -5.38 1.48
N ASP A 51 14.87 -6.71 1.35
CA ASP A 51 13.74 -7.64 1.32
C ASP A 51 13.48 -8.24 2.71
N ILE A 52 12.23 -8.17 3.14
CA ILE A 52 11.73 -8.90 4.30
C ILE A 52 11.30 -10.28 3.83
N SER A 53 12.05 -11.31 4.24
CA SER A 53 11.84 -12.69 3.81
C SER A 53 11.18 -13.54 4.89
N ILE A 54 10.58 -14.67 4.48
CA ILE A 54 9.97 -15.66 5.38
C ILE A 54 10.98 -16.42 6.25
N HIS A 55 12.28 -16.29 5.99
CA HIS A 55 13.33 -17.11 6.63
C HIS A 55 13.84 -16.52 7.94
N TYR A 56 13.56 -15.25 8.20
CA TYR A 56 14.01 -14.51 9.38
C TYR A 56 12.82 -13.93 10.16
N ASP A 57 13.11 -13.44 11.36
CA ASP A 57 12.16 -12.68 12.17
C ASP A 57 11.72 -11.44 11.36
N PRO A 58 10.39 -11.16 11.22
CA PRO A 58 9.89 -10.00 10.48
C PRO A 58 10.17 -8.67 11.20
N MET A 59 10.98 -8.63 12.24
CA MET A 59 11.33 -7.42 12.97
C MET A 59 12.21 -6.49 12.12
N ILE A 60 11.67 -5.33 11.80
CA ILE A 60 12.33 -4.27 11.03
C ILE A 60 13.27 -3.47 11.94
N ALA A 61 12.76 -3.02 13.08
CA ALA A 61 13.51 -2.15 13.98
C ALA A 61 12.96 -2.13 15.39
N LYS A 62 13.75 -1.54 16.30
CA LYS A 62 13.32 -1.11 17.63
C LYS A 62 13.35 0.41 17.69
N LEU A 63 12.22 1.00 17.99
CA LEU A 63 12.09 2.42 18.28
C LEU A 63 12.10 2.61 19.78
N ILE A 64 13.11 3.32 20.29
CA ILE A 64 13.27 3.56 21.72
C ILE A 64 13.17 5.07 21.95
N VAL A 65 12.31 5.46 22.89
CA VAL A 65 12.17 6.84 23.32
C VAL A 65 12.39 6.97 24.81
N TRP A 66 12.91 8.13 25.23
CA TRP A 66 13.11 8.47 26.64
C TRP A 66 12.65 9.90 26.90
N ASP A 67 12.02 10.11 28.09
CA ASP A 67 11.73 11.46 28.56
C ASP A 67 11.70 11.51 30.10
N GLU A 68 11.51 12.71 30.69
CA GLU A 68 11.56 12.91 32.13
C GLU A 68 10.37 12.26 32.86
N THR A 69 9.20 12.22 32.21
CA THR A 69 7.97 11.60 32.76
C THR A 69 7.41 10.57 31.80
N ARG A 70 6.55 9.65 32.32
CA ARG A 70 5.87 8.65 31.51
C ARG A 70 5.02 9.29 30.38
N ASP A 71 4.23 10.31 30.70
CA ASP A 71 3.36 10.97 29.73
C ASP A 71 4.16 11.62 28.60
N GLN A 72 5.28 12.26 28.94
CA GLN A 72 6.18 12.85 27.95
C GLN A 72 6.81 11.77 27.05
N ALA A 73 7.23 10.64 27.64
CA ALA A 73 7.77 9.52 26.88
C ALA A 73 6.71 8.91 25.95
N ILE A 74 5.46 8.76 26.40
CA ILE A 74 4.34 8.31 25.55
C ILE A 74 4.07 9.29 24.39
N ASN A 75 3.96 10.59 24.68
CA ASN A 75 3.75 11.60 23.63
C ASN A 75 4.89 11.57 22.60
N ARG A 76 6.12 11.37 23.06
CA ARG A 76 7.28 11.22 22.18
C ARG A 76 7.22 9.95 21.34
N MET A 77 6.75 8.84 21.90
CA MET A 77 6.55 7.60 21.15
C MET A 77 5.50 7.77 20.06
N VAL A 78 4.36 8.38 20.38
CA VAL A 78 3.30 8.69 19.42
C VAL A 78 3.85 9.52 18.25
N GLN A 79 4.54 10.63 18.56
CA GLN A 79 5.16 11.48 17.54
C GLN A 79 6.23 10.74 16.72
N ALA A 80 7.06 9.92 17.35
CA ALA A 80 8.08 9.16 16.64
C ALA A 80 7.47 8.12 15.70
N LEU A 81 6.36 7.46 16.10
CA LEU A 81 5.63 6.52 15.25
C LEU A 81 4.96 7.22 14.05
N GLU A 82 4.46 8.46 14.20
CA GLU A 82 3.94 9.27 13.08
C GLU A 82 5.02 9.60 12.04
N HIS A 83 6.26 9.72 12.48
CA HIS A 83 7.41 9.98 11.59
C HIS A 83 8.06 8.69 11.06
N TYR A 84 7.66 7.53 11.56
CA TYR A 84 8.15 6.24 11.05
C TYR A 84 7.30 5.79 9.87
N ARG A 85 7.84 5.84 8.65
CA ARG A 85 7.11 5.60 7.41
C ARG A 85 7.74 4.47 6.63
N ILE A 86 6.95 3.49 6.27
CA ILE A 86 7.38 2.32 5.50
C ILE A 86 6.36 2.08 4.38
N ALA A 87 6.86 1.86 3.16
CA ALA A 87 6.05 1.36 2.05
C ALA A 87 6.69 0.11 1.43
N GLY A 88 5.84 -0.79 0.93
CA GLY A 88 6.24 -2.04 0.30
C GLY A 88 5.88 -3.28 1.09
N VAL A 89 5.73 -3.15 2.42
CA VAL A 89 5.24 -4.20 3.31
C VAL A 89 4.20 -3.66 4.26
N LYS A 90 3.30 -4.50 4.74
CA LYS A 90 2.40 -4.15 5.85
C LYS A 90 3.18 -4.14 7.15
N THR A 91 2.86 -3.22 8.06
CA THR A 91 3.56 -3.05 9.34
C THR A 91 2.60 -2.84 10.50
N ASN A 92 3.07 -3.10 11.71
CA ASN A 92 2.32 -2.87 12.93
C ASN A 92 2.35 -1.42 13.45
N ILE A 93 2.89 -0.46 12.69
CA ILE A 93 3.09 0.94 13.13
C ILE A 93 1.76 1.58 13.54
N ARG A 94 0.70 1.43 12.74
CA ARG A 94 -0.63 1.97 13.03
C ARG A 94 -1.19 1.44 14.35
N PHE A 95 -1.05 0.14 14.57
CA PHE A 95 -1.44 -0.52 15.82
C PHE A 95 -0.64 0.02 17.01
N LEU A 96 0.69 0.13 16.89
CA LEU A 96 1.56 0.65 17.94
C LEU A 96 1.25 2.13 18.26
N HIS A 97 0.93 2.93 17.24
CA HIS A 97 0.49 4.31 17.41
C HIS A 97 -0.82 4.38 18.21
N ALA A 98 -1.83 3.59 17.82
CA ALA A 98 -3.11 3.53 18.52
C ALA A 98 -2.94 3.02 19.96
N LEU A 99 -2.08 2.03 20.18
CA LEU A 99 -1.75 1.49 21.49
C LEU A 99 -1.12 2.54 22.40
N ALA A 100 -0.10 3.26 21.91
CA ALA A 100 0.59 4.28 22.67
C ALA A 100 -0.33 5.47 23.01
N ASP A 101 -1.26 5.82 22.12
CA ASP A 101 -2.21 6.92 22.32
C ASP A 101 -3.43 6.54 23.17
N ALA A 102 -3.70 5.24 23.36
CA ALA A 102 -4.84 4.76 24.12
C ALA A 102 -4.81 5.20 25.60
N GLN A 103 -5.93 5.76 26.09
CA GLN A 103 -6.04 6.24 27.48
C GLN A 103 -5.70 5.19 28.53
N PRO A 104 -6.18 3.92 28.43
CA PRO A 104 -5.81 2.88 29.39
C PRO A 104 -4.30 2.60 29.43
N PHE A 105 -3.61 2.67 28.27
CA PHE A 105 -2.16 2.54 28.21
C PHE A 105 -1.45 3.72 28.92
N ARG A 106 -1.96 4.95 28.72
CA ARG A 106 -1.44 6.15 29.39
C ARG A 106 -1.58 6.07 30.92
N GLU A 107 -2.69 5.51 31.40
CA GLU A 107 -2.98 5.33 32.83
C GLU A 107 -2.28 4.09 33.44
N ALA A 108 -1.54 3.34 32.63
CA ALA A 108 -0.86 2.10 33.01
C ALA A 108 -1.81 1.00 33.54
N ASP A 109 -3.05 1.01 33.07
CA ASP A 109 -4.03 -0.08 33.32
C ASP A 109 -3.76 -1.23 32.33
N LEU A 110 -2.72 -2.01 32.64
CA LEU A 110 -2.17 -3.03 31.77
C LEU A 110 -2.52 -4.42 32.28
N THR A 111 -3.20 -5.19 31.45
CA THR A 111 -3.55 -6.60 31.70
C THR A 111 -3.01 -7.49 30.58
N THR A 112 -2.96 -8.79 30.79
CA THR A 112 -2.60 -9.74 29.74
C THR A 112 -3.64 -9.82 28.62
N GLY A 113 -4.89 -9.42 28.88
CA GLY A 113 -5.99 -9.33 27.92
C GLY A 113 -6.15 -7.94 27.30
N PHE A 114 -5.18 -7.01 27.49
CA PHE A 114 -5.30 -5.61 27.11
C PHE A 114 -5.74 -5.40 25.66
N ILE A 115 -5.20 -6.17 24.73
CA ILE A 115 -5.53 -6.05 23.29
C ILE A 115 -6.97 -6.46 23.03
N GLU A 116 -7.43 -7.55 23.66
CA GLU A 116 -8.80 -8.06 23.49
C GLU A 116 -9.82 -7.11 24.12
N ASP A 117 -9.52 -6.62 25.33
CA ASP A 117 -10.40 -5.72 26.08
C ASP A 117 -10.57 -4.35 25.42
N HIS A 118 -9.58 -3.91 24.63
CA HIS A 118 -9.54 -2.58 23.98
C HIS A 118 -9.48 -2.65 22.46
N ARG A 119 -9.96 -3.74 21.85
CA ARG A 119 -9.84 -3.98 20.40
C ARG A 119 -10.36 -2.81 19.54
N GLU A 120 -11.49 -2.22 19.88
CA GLU A 120 -12.06 -1.08 19.13
C GLU A 120 -11.16 0.18 19.15
N LEU A 121 -10.43 0.39 20.26
CA LEU A 121 -9.49 1.52 20.38
C LEU A 121 -8.18 1.26 19.63
N LEU A 122 -7.73 0.00 19.62
CA LEU A 122 -6.44 -0.39 19.06
C LEU A 122 -6.49 -0.62 17.55
N PHE A 123 -7.68 -0.91 16.99
CA PHE A 123 -7.94 -1.08 15.56
C PHE A 123 -8.93 -0.02 15.06
N PRO A 124 -8.60 1.28 15.19
CA PRO A 124 -9.50 2.34 14.76
C PRO A 124 -9.70 2.29 13.24
N LYS A 125 -10.85 2.78 12.77
CA LYS A 125 -11.03 3.07 11.35
C LYS A 125 -10.00 4.13 10.92
N SER A 126 -9.66 4.14 9.61
CA SER A 126 -8.73 5.14 9.08
C SER A 126 -9.13 6.55 9.52
N ARG A 127 -8.14 7.32 9.95
CA ARG A 127 -8.32 8.74 10.32
C ARG A 127 -8.59 9.62 9.11
N LEU A 128 -8.13 9.20 7.96
CA LEU A 128 -8.35 9.90 6.70
C LEU A 128 -9.57 9.33 6.00
N ASP A 129 -10.58 10.15 5.82
CA ASP A 129 -11.76 9.84 5.02
C ASP A 129 -11.35 9.47 3.58
N THR A 130 -11.93 8.41 3.03
CA THR A 130 -11.56 7.88 1.71
C THR A 130 -11.62 8.95 0.60
N HIS A 131 -12.66 9.80 0.58
CA HIS A 131 -12.74 10.86 -0.43
C HIS A 131 -11.61 11.87 -0.29
N LYS A 132 -11.28 12.27 0.95
CA LYS A 132 -10.15 13.18 1.20
C LYS A 132 -8.82 12.54 0.83
N ALA A 133 -8.65 11.24 1.12
CA ALA A 133 -7.47 10.48 0.72
C ALA A 133 -7.30 10.44 -0.79
N LEU A 134 -8.37 10.19 -1.54
CA LEU A 134 -8.39 10.23 -3.01
C LEU A 134 -8.04 11.62 -3.55
N VAL A 135 -8.57 12.68 -2.93
CA VAL A 135 -8.26 14.08 -3.32
C VAL A 135 -6.80 14.42 -3.06
N LEU A 136 -6.22 13.97 -1.92
CA LEU A 136 -4.80 14.14 -1.62
C LEU A 136 -3.92 13.33 -2.59
N ALA A 137 -4.32 12.10 -2.91
CA ALA A 137 -3.63 11.26 -3.89
C ALA A 137 -3.62 11.93 -5.27
N ALA A 138 -4.74 12.48 -5.71
CA ALA A 138 -4.82 13.25 -6.95
C ALA A 138 -3.86 14.46 -6.90
N GLY A 139 -3.87 15.22 -5.81
CA GLY A 139 -2.97 16.36 -5.61
C GLY A 139 -1.49 15.96 -5.67
N PHE A 140 -1.11 14.88 -4.99
CA PHE A 140 0.26 14.36 -4.99
C PHE A 140 0.71 14.00 -6.41
N VAL A 141 -0.09 13.24 -7.14
CA VAL A 141 0.20 12.81 -8.51
C VAL A 141 0.35 14.01 -9.46
N LEU A 142 -0.55 14.98 -9.35
CA LEU A 142 -0.54 16.15 -10.23
C LEU A 142 0.67 17.06 -9.95
N GLU A 143 0.97 17.33 -8.69
CA GLU A 143 2.14 18.13 -8.31
C GLU A 143 3.45 17.40 -8.68
N GLN A 144 3.51 16.08 -8.51
CA GLN A 144 4.69 15.31 -8.92
C GLN A 144 4.87 15.34 -10.46
N ARG A 145 3.78 15.29 -11.24
CA ARG A 145 3.86 15.46 -12.71
C ARG A 145 4.40 16.84 -13.07
N LYS A 146 3.93 17.89 -12.40
CA LYS A 146 4.44 19.27 -12.60
C LYS A 146 5.94 19.40 -12.30
N SER A 147 6.40 18.78 -11.21
CA SER A 147 7.83 18.83 -10.83
C SER A 147 8.75 18.10 -11.81
N ARG A 148 8.22 17.10 -12.54
CA ARG A 148 8.94 16.35 -13.57
C ARG A 148 8.86 17.01 -14.97
N GLU A 149 8.07 18.08 -15.13
CA GLU A 149 8.01 18.79 -16.40
C GLU A 149 9.38 19.35 -16.78
N VAL A 150 9.87 18.90 -17.91
CA VAL A 150 11.07 19.50 -18.51
C VAL A 150 10.73 20.94 -18.86
N ILE A 151 11.44 21.90 -18.26
CA ILE A 151 11.31 23.32 -18.59
C ILE A 151 11.58 23.45 -20.10
N SER A 152 10.54 23.67 -20.87
CA SER A 152 10.65 23.96 -22.32
C SER A 152 11.61 25.12 -22.49
N THR A 153 12.49 25.04 -23.47
CA THR A 153 13.37 26.15 -23.87
C THR A 153 12.58 27.38 -24.33
N ASP A 154 11.30 27.24 -24.61
CA ASP A 154 10.35 28.31 -24.90
C ASP A 154 9.27 28.38 -23.79
N PRO A 155 9.46 29.22 -22.75
CA PRO A 155 8.51 29.35 -21.66
C PRO A 155 7.18 30.01 -22.07
N TRP A 156 7.11 30.56 -23.30
CA TRP A 156 5.93 31.22 -23.85
C TRP A 156 5.12 30.32 -24.79
N SER A 157 5.63 29.13 -25.11
CA SER A 157 4.92 28.18 -25.94
C SER A 157 3.70 27.59 -25.18
N PRO A 158 2.48 27.76 -25.72
CA PRO A 158 1.29 27.15 -25.14
C PRO A 158 1.34 25.62 -25.18
N PHE A 159 2.22 25.03 -26.01
CA PHE A 159 2.44 23.59 -26.15
C PHE A 159 3.49 23.04 -25.15
N GLY A 160 4.22 23.90 -24.47
CA GLY A 160 5.23 23.53 -23.48
C GLY A 160 4.66 23.30 -22.07
N ARG A 161 3.39 23.61 -21.84
CA ARG A 161 2.72 23.38 -20.56
C ARG A 161 1.81 22.17 -20.69
N GLN A 162 2.04 21.16 -19.88
CA GLN A 162 1.13 20.01 -19.76
C GLN A 162 -0.07 20.35 -18.85
N ASN A 163 -0.59 21.55 -18.97
CA ASN A 163 -1.85 21.92 -18.38
C ASN A 163 -2.97 21.45 -19.30
N SER A 164 -4.07 20.98 -18.74
CA SER A 164 -5.26 20.52 -19.48
C SER A 164 -5.97 21.65 -20.25
N TRP A 165 -5.22 22.72 -20.64
CA TRP A 165 -5.78 23.86 -21.33
C TRP A 165 -6.23 23.50 -22.74
N ARG A 166 -7.48 23.78 -23.05
CA ARG A 166 -8.05 23.68 -24.40
C ARG A 166 -8.73 24.98 -24.77
N MET A 167 -8.61 25.39 -26.02
CA MET A 167 -9.25 26.59 -26.53
C MET A 167 -10.78 26.39 -26.53
N ASN A 168 -11.50 27.25 -25.79
CA ASN A 168 -12.97 27.27 -25.69
C ASN A 168 -13.66 26.07 -25.02
N SER A 169 -12.94 25.20 -24.30
CA SER A 169 -13.56 24.14 -23.49
C SER A 169 -12.80 23.90 -22.20
N GLU A 170 -13.54 23.72 -21.11
CA GLU A 170 -12.97 23.19 -19.86
C GLU A 170 -12.79 21.69 -20.04
N TYR A 171 -11.59 21.21 -19.87
CA TYR A 171 -11.29 19.77 -19.91
C TYR A 171 -11.02 19.25 -18.52
N ALA A 172 -11.91 18.40 -18.03
CA ALA A 172 -11.67 17.65 -16.81
C ALA A 172 -10.80 16.44 -17.15
N GLN A 173 -9.58 16.41 -16.60
CA GLN A 173 -8.67 15.28 -16.76
C GLN A 173 -9.20 14.09 -15.94
N PRO A 174 -9.44 12.92 -16.55
CA PRO A 174 -9.77 11.73 -15.79
C PRO A 174 -8.52 11.21 -15.05
N LEU A 175 -8.73 10.76 -13.83
CA LEU A 175 -7.74 10.09 -13.01
C LEU A 175 -8.43 8.90 -12.35
N GLN A 176 -7.92 7.71 -12.60
CA GLN A 176 -8.45 6.49 -11.99
C GLN A 176 -7.48 6.01 -10.91
N LEU A 177 -7.99 5.77 -9.71
CA LEU A 177 -7.24 5.29 -8.56
C LEU A 177 -7.91 4.02 -8.04
N GLN A 178 -7.14 2.94 -7.96
CA GLN A 178 -7.60 1.69 -7.37
C GLN A 178 -7.21 1.65 -5.89
N VAL A 179 -8.18 1.41 -5.02
CA VAL A 179 -8.01 1.26 -3.57
C VAL A 179 -8.54 -0.13 -3.17
N GLY A 180 -7.65 -1.04 -2.85
CA GLY A 180 -8.02 -2.45 -2.70
C GLY A 180 -8.55 -3.01 -4.02
N GLU A 181 -9.80 -3.51 -4.02
CA GLU A 181 -10.49 -4.03 -5.21
C GLU A 181 -11.31 -2.95 -5.94
N ASP A 182 -11.54 -1.80 -5.31
CA ASP A 182 -12.41 -0.74 -5.84
C ASP A 182 -11.64 0.25 -6.72
N ILE A 183 -12.16 0.52 -7.93
CA ILE A 183 -11.65 1.54 -8.84
C ILE A 183 -12.48 2.80 -8.68
N HIS A 184 -11.82 3.88 -8.29
CA HIS A 184 -12.41 5.21 -8.14
C HIS A 184 -12.08 6.09 -9.33
N GLU A 185 -13.10 6.52 -10.07
CA GLU A 185 -12.95 7.48 -11.14
C GLU A 185 -13.06 8.91 -10.60
N LEU A 186 -11.97 9.66 -10.74
CA LEU A 186 -11.90 11.06 -10.42
C LEU A 186 -11.86 11.90 -11.70
N LYS A 187 -12.42 13.09 -11.65
CA LYS A 187 -12.25 14.11 -12.70
C LYS A 187 -11.61 15.33 -12.08
N VAL A 188 -10.54 15.82 -12.69
CA VAL A 188 -9.79 16.97 -12.17
C VAL A 188 -9.81 18.10 -13.17
N LEU A 189 -10.32 19.24 -12.73
CA LEU A 189 -10.26 20.52 -13.44
C LEU A 189 -9.13 21.37 -12.83
N GLU A 190 -8.16 21.74 -13.63
CA GLU A 190 -7.08 22.63 -13.22
C GLU A 190 -7.39 24.07 -13.65
N ARG A 191 -7.31 25.00 -12.70
CA ARG A 191 -7.44 26.45 -12.93
C ARG A 191 -6.45 27.19 -12.06
N ASP A 192 -5.48 27.88 -12.65
CA ASP A 192 -4.57 28.79 -11.96
C ASP A 192 -4.00 28.21 -10.66
N ASP A 193 -3.22 27.16 -10.65
CA ASP A 193 -2.66 26.49 -9.47
C ASP A 193 -3.70 25.97 -8.43
N ARG A 194 -4.95 25.85 -8.84
CA ARG A 194 -6.04 25.25 -8.06
C ARG A 194 -6.66 24.12 -8.83
N TYR A 195 -7.11 23.12 -8.09
CA TYR A 195 -7.79 21.97 -8.65
C TYR A 195 -9.22 21.89 -8.12
N GLN A 196 -10.15 21.55 -8.99
CA GLN A 196 -11.46 21.02 -8.60
C GLN A 196 -11.42 19.52 -8.86
N VAL A 197 -11.52 18.73 -7.79
CA VAL A 197 -11.50 17.27 -7.85
C VAL A 197 -12.92 16.78 -7.60
N PHE A 198 -13.44 16.02 -8.56
CA PHE A 198 -14.74 15.39 -8.50
C PHE A 198 -14.54 13.92 -8.11
N VAL A 199 -15.19 13.51 -7.02
CA VAL A 199 -15.20 12.13 -6.52
C VAL A 199 -16.66 11.71 -6.39
N GLY A 200 -17.16 10.91 -7.33
CA GLY A 200 -18.59 10.66 -7.47
C GLY A 200 -19.37 11.99 -7.63
N ASP A 201 -20.38 12.19 -6.79
CA ASP A 201 -21.20 13.40 -6.78
C ASP A 201 -20.58 14.56 -5.96
N SER A 202 -19.45 14.32 -5.31
CA SER A 202 -18.81 15.30 -4.43
C SER A 202 -17.74 16.10 -5.17
N VAL A 203 -17.66 17.42 -4.88
CA VAL A 203 -16.67 18.34 -5.47
C VAL A 203 -15.79 18.91 -4.37
N TYR A 204 -14.48 18.81 -4.56
CA TYR A 204 -13.48 19.31 -3.65
C TYR A 204 -12.61 20.38 -4.31
N ASN A 205 -12.49 21.54 -3.66
CA ASN A 205 -11.51 22.54 -4.08
C ASN A 205 -10.19 22.25 -3.41
N LEU A 206 -9.16 21.97 -4.20
CA LEU A 206 -7.83 21.60 -3.75
C LEU A 206 -6.82 22.65 -4.20
N THR A 207 -5.96 23.09 -3.27
CA THR A 207 -4.69 23.73 -3.57
C THR A 207 -3.61 22.86 -2.96
N ALA A 208 -2.61 22.51 -3.74
CA ALA A 208 -1.56 21.59 -3.30
C ALA A 208 -0.19 22.15 -3.67
N LYS A 209 0.80 21.81 -2.85
CA LYS A 209 2.21 22.08 -3.10
C LYS A 209 3.00 20.87 -2.60
N LEU A 210 3.78 20.27 -3.49
CA LEU A 210 4.67 19.17 -3.17
C LEU A 210 6.11 19.68 -3.03
N ASP A 211 6.77 19.30 -1.94
CA ASP A 211 8.17 19.54 -1.67
C ASP A 211 8.80 18.19 -1.33
N ASP A 212 9.51 17.61 -2.29
CA ASP A 212 10.02 16.24 -2.26
C ASP A 212 8.90 15.20 -2.05
N ASP A 213 8.80 14.64 -0.87
CA ASP A 213 7.76 13.67 -0.47
C ASP A 213 6.63 14.30 0.37
N TYR A 214 6.73 15.58 0.69
CA TYR A 214 5.82 16.28 1.58
C TYR A 214 4.80 17.13 0.83
N LEU A 215 3.55 16.69 0.83
CA LEU A 215 2.43 17.39 0.24
C LEU A 215 1.74 18.28 1.28
N GLN A 216 1.72 19.58 1.03
CA GLN A 216 0.88 20.54 1.73
C GLN A 216 -0.37 20.80 0.89
N ALA A 217 -1.54 20.49 1.41
CA ALA A 217 -2.81 20.65 0.72
C ALA A 217 -3.79 21.50 1.54
N VAL A 218 -4.67 22.22 0.81
CA VAL A 218 -5.84 22.86 1.37
C VAL A 218 -7.05 22.31 0.63
N ILE A 219 -7.89 21.56 1.32
CA ILE A 219 -9.12 20.95 0.79
C ILE A 219 -10.31 21.69 1.38
N ASN A 220 -11.11 22.38 0.54
CA ASN A 220 -12.29 23.16 0.98
C ASN A 220 -11.97 24.11 2.14
N GLY A 221 -10.77 24.73 2.14
CA GLY A 221 -10.32 25.65 3.18
C GLY A 221 -9.64 25.00 4.40
N HIS A 222 -9.62 23.69 4.51
CA HIS A 222 -8.94 22.96 5.57
C HIS A 222 -7.54 22.54 5.12
N ARG A 223 -6.53 22.93 5.90
CA ARG A 223 -5.14 22.52 5.63
C ARG A 223 -4.90 21.10 6.13
N ILE A 224 -4.34 20.28 5.27
CA ILE A 224 -3.90 18.92 5.55
C ILE A 224 -2.50 18.76 4.96
N SER A 225 -1.60 18.12 5.70
CA SER A 225 -0.26 17.81 5.23
C SER A 225 -0.03 16.32 5.34
N VAL A 226 0.53 15.72 4.28
CA VAL A 226 0.81 14.29 4.22
C VAL A 226 2.19 14.08 3.60
N HIS A 227 2.86 13.00 3.97
CA HIS A 227 3.97 12.49 3.20
C HIS A 227 3.48 11.43 2.22
N GLY A 228 4.14 11.31 1.09
CA GLY A 228 3.76 10.32 0.09
C GLY A 228 4.95 9.76 -0.65
N ASN A 229 4.83 8.50 -1.06
CA ASN A 229 5.79 7.85 -1.94
C ASN A 229 5.05 7.27 -3.14
N LEU A 230 5.42 7.69 -4.34
CA LEU A 230 4.91 7.16 -5.60
C LEU A 230 6.00 6.39 -6.33
N HIS A 231 5.84 5.07 -6.39
CA HIS A 231 6.75 4.17 -7.09
C HIS A 231 5.96 3.23 -8.02
N ASN A 232 6.30 3.19 -9.30
CA ASN A 232 5.65 2.31 -10.31
C ASN A 232 4.12 2.31 -10.23
N ASP A 233 3.51 3.50 -10.29
CA ASP A 233 2.06 3.72 -10.19
C ASP A 233 1.41 3.36 -8.84
N GLN A 234 2.16 2.85 -7.85
CA GLN A 234 1.68 2.65 -6.49
C GLN A 234 2.00 3.87 -5.63
N LEU A 235 0.97 4.52 -5.12
CA LEU A 235 1.07 5.65 -4.21
C LEU A 235 0.71 5.22 -2.79
N VAL A 236 1.58 5.56 -1.86
CA VAL A 236 1.33 5.43 -0.42
C VAL A 236 1.36 6.83 0.19
N LEU A 237 0.31 7.21 0.89
CA LEU A 237 0.24 8.44 1.68
C LEU A 237 0.30 8.10 3.16
N PHE A 238 1.08 8.88 3.91
CA PHE A 238 1.26 8.75 5.36
C PHE A 238 0.64 9.95 6.07
N TYR A 239 -0.29 9.69 6.97
CA TYR A 239 -1.02 10.71 7.71
C TYR A 239 -1.23 10.29 9.18
N GLU A 240 -0.61 11.00 10.13
CA GLU A 240 -0.79 10.80 11.57
C GLU A 240 -0.70 9.32 12.03
N GLY A 241 0.35 8.62 11.59
CA GLY A 241 0.57 7.20 11.89
C GLY A 241 -0.29 6.22 11.09
N ASP A 242 -1.20 6.72 10.23
CA ASP A 242 -2.01 5.91 9.32
C ASP A 242 -1.43 5.92 7.90
N THR A 243 -1.78 4.93 7.09
CA THR A 243 -1.35 4.81 5.69
C THR A 243 -2.56 4.62 4.78
N PHE A 244 -2.55 5.37 3.67
CA PHE A 244 -3.49 5.17 2.58
C PHE A 244 -2.72 4.72 1.34
N GLN A 245 -3.13 3.62 0.73
CA GLN A 245 -2.49 3.06 -0.46
C GLN A 245 -3.46 3.04 -1.62
N CYS A 246 -2.99 3.46 -2.79
CA CYS A 246 -3.73 3.32 -4.03
C CYS A 246 -2.78 3.07 -5.21
N ILE A 247 -3.34 2.53 -6.28
CA ILE A 247 -2.63 2.30 -7.54
C ILE A 247 -3.21 3.28 -8.58
N LEU A 248 -2.35 3.97 -9.32
CA LEU A 248 -2.75 4.77 -10.46
C LEU A 248 -3.13 3.81 -11.60
N TYR A 249 -4.43 3.65 -11.80
CA TYR A 249 -4.93 2.85 -12.90
C TYR A 249 -4.77 3.62 -14.21
N ARG A 250 -4.04 3.05 -15.16
CA ARG A 250 -3.92 3.57 -16.51
C ARG A 250 -4.63 2.61 -17.43
N GLU A 251 -5.64 3.09 -18.13
CA GLU A 251 -6.15 2.32 -19.27
C GLU A 251 -5.00 2.21 -20.29
N THR A 252 -4.38 1.06 -20.36
CA THR A 252 -3.47 0.70 -21.44
C THR A 252 -4.32 0.50 -22.70
N TYR A 253 -4.47 1.56 -23.49
CA TYR A 253 -4.95 1.41 -24.85
C TYR A 253 -3.88 0.70 -25.68
N GLY A 254 -4.08 -0.57 -25.91
CA GLY A 254 -3.37 -1.34 -26.91
C GLY A 254 -2.25 -2.22 -26.37
N PHE A 255 -2.43 -3.49 -26.63
CA PHE A 255 -1.62 -4.64 -26.25
C PHE A 255 -1.63 -4.94 -24.73
N GLU A 256 -2.82 -5.16 -24.18
CA GLU A 256 -2.97 -6.37 -23.40
C GLU A 256 -2.60 -7.51 -24.37
N GLU A 257 -1.37 -8.01 -24.26
CA GLU A 257 -1.22 -9.45 -24.40
C GLU A 257 -2.34 -9.99 -23.50
N MET A 258 -3.30 -10.63 -24.13
CA MET A 258 -4.33 -11.40 -23.47
C MET A 258 -3.59 -12.28 -22.46
N ALA A 259 -3.48 -11.85 -21.20
CA ALA A 259 -3.56 -12.78 -20.11
C ALA A 259 -4.93 -13.43 -20.33
N GLY A 260 -4.96 -14.53 -21.06
CA GLY A 260 -6.18 -15.19 -21.45
C GLY A 260 -6.97 -15.44 -20.18
N GLU A 261 -8.28 -15.24 -20.24
CA GLU A 261 -9.20 -15.77 -19.26
C GLU A 261 -8.83 -17.25 -19.10
N GLY A 262 -8.05 -17.60 -18.05
CA GLY A 262 -7.50 -18.94 -17.86
C GLY A 262 -6.04 -19.01 -17.43
N SER A 263 -5.29 -17.90 -17.37
CA SER A 263 -3.94 -17.90 -16.81
C SER A 263 -3.99 -18.09 -15.29
N LEU A 264 -3.37 -19.16 -14.82
CA LEU A 264 -3.31 -19.53 -13.41
C LEU A 264 -1.95 -19.13 -12.84
N ALA A 265 -1.91 -17.98 -12.19
CA ALA A 265 -0.70 -17.44 -11.58
C ALA A 265 -0.56 -17.85 -10.11
N ALA A 266 0.68 -17.90 -9.62
CA ALA A 266 0.99 -18.13 -8.22
C ALA A 266 0.46 -16.98 -7.34
N PRO A 267 -0.37 -17.23 -6.32
CA PRO A 267 -0.93 -16.18 -5.47
C PRO A 267 0.12 -15.58 -4.50
N MET A 268 1.25 -16.24 -4.33
CA MET A 268 2.35 -15.84 -3.44
C MET A 268 3.63 -16.58 -3.79
N ASN A 269 4.75 -16.13 -3.23
CA ASN A 269 6.03 -16.84 -3.36
C ASN A 269 5.95 -18.20 -2.65
N GLY A 270 6.40 -19.27 -3.30
CA GLY A 270 6.34 -20.62 -2.73
C GLY A 270 7.09 -21.65 -3.57
N ALA A 271 6.90 -22.93 -3.26
CA ALA A 271 7.43 -24.05 -4.02
C ALA A 271 6.29 -24.93 -4.53
N ILE A 272 6.44 -25.49 -5.72
CA ILE A 272 5.48 -26.47 -6.27
C ILE A 272 5.66 -27.81 -5.55
N VAL A 273 4.64 -28.28 -4.88
CA VAL A 273 4.61 -29.56 -4.16
C VAL A 273 4.19 -30.68 -5.09
N ALA A 274 3.15 -30.44 -5.90
CA ALA A 274 2.67 -31.43 -6.86
C ALA A 274 1.97 -30.76 -8.05
N VAL A 275 2.17 -31.34 -9.23
CA VAL A 275 1.42 -31.01 -10.44
C VAL A 275 0.45 -32.16 -10.71
N GLN A 276 -0.85 -31.89 -10.60
CA GLN A 276 -1.91 -32.93 -10.65
C GLN A 276 -2.51 -33.13 -12.07
N THR A 277 -2.02 -32.42 -13.06
CA THR A 277 -2.50 -32.46 -14.44
C THR A 277 -1.33 -32.50 -15.43
N LYS A 278 -1.63 -32.78 -16.70
CA LYS A 278 -0.65 -32.80 -17.80
C LYS A 278 -1.15 -31.96 -18.96
N VAL A 279 -0.21 -31.49 -19.78
CA VAL A 279 -0.53 -30.82 -21.04
C VAL A 279 -1.42 -31.74 -21.91
N GLY A 280 -2.56 -31.21 -22.34
CA GLY A 280 -3.59 -31.92 -23.09
C GLY A 280 -4.71 -32.56 -22.26
N ASP A 281 -4.63 -32.51 -20.92
CA ASP A 281 -5.72 -33.02 -20.07
C ASP A 281 -6.94 -32.07 -20.10
N THR A 282 -8.13 -32.64 -20.14
CA THR A 282 -9.38 -31.88 -19.94
C THR A 282 -9.63 -31.72 -18.44
N VAL A 283 -9.89 -30.49 -18.02
CA VAL A 283 -10.14 -30.14 -16.62
C VAL A 283 -11.50 -29.49 -16.45
N THR A 284 -12.07 -29.64 -15.26
CA THR A 284 -13.37 -29.02 -14.92
C THR A 284 -13.17 -27.88 -13.91
N ALA A 285 -14.08 -26.91 -13.94
CA ALA A 285 -14.09 -25.80 -13.00
C ALA A 285 -13.97 -26.27 -11.54
N GLY A 286 -13.04 -25.69 -10.78
CA GLY A 286 -12.76 -26.07 -9.39
C GLY A 286 -11.85 -27.29 -9.22
N GLN A 287 -11.46 -27.99 -10.30
CA GLN A 287 -10.48 -29.08 -10.23
C GLN A 287 -9.10 -28.54 -9.81
N SER A 288 -8.44 -29.22 -8.85
CA SER A 288 -7.07 -28.86 -8.44
C SER A 288 -6.08 -29.26 -9.52
N LEU A 289 -5.25 -28.31 -9.96
CA LEU A 289 -4.27 -28.47 -11.03
C LEU A 289 -2.84 -28.55 -10.51
N VAL A 290 -2.51 -27.65 -9.57
CA VAL A 290 -1.21 -27.56 -8.92
C VAL A 290 -1.40 -27.39 -7.43
N ILE A 291 -0.56 -28.04 -6.64
CA ILE A 291 -0.43 -27.78 -5.21
C ILE A 291 0.92 -27.09 -4.99
N MET A 292 0.86 -25.90 -4.42
CA MET A 292 2.05 -25.18 -3.98
C MET A 292 2.10 -25.10 -2.47
N GLU A 293 3.29 -25.11 -1.89
CA GLU A 293 3.55 -24.85 -0.47
C GLU A 293 4.12 -23.45 -0.32
N ALA A 294 3.49 -22.65 0.51
CA ALA A 294 4.01 -21.39 0.94
C ALA A 294 3.81 -21.25 2.46
N MET A 295 4.85 -20.83 3.18
CA MET A 295 4.80 -20.61 4.65
C MET A 295 4.27 -21.81 5.44
N LYS A 296 4.61 -23.05 5.01
CA LYS A 296 4.15 -24.34 5.59
C LYS A 296 2.65 -24.60 5.46
N MET A 297 1.99 -23.93 4.53
CA MET A 297 0.60 -24.19 4.16
C MET A 297 0.54 -24.59 2.69
N GLU A 298 -0.27 -25.61 2.41
CA GLU A 298 -0.51 -26.07 1.04
C GLU A 298 -1.69 -25.28 0.43
N HIS A 299 -1.45 -24.69 -0.74
CA HIS A 299 -2.45 -24.00 -1.54
C HIS A 299 -2.72 -24.75 -2.83
N ALA A 300 -3.97 -25.14 -3.04
CA ALA A 300 -4.40 -25.78 -4.29
C ALA A 300 -4.82 -24.70 -5.30
N ILE A 301 -4.12 -24.63 -6.41
CA ILE A 301 -4.49 -23.82 -7.58
C ILE A 301 -5.51 -24.61 -8.39
N LYS A 302 -6.70 -24.04 -8.58
CA LYS A 302 -7.85 -24.70 -9.18
C LYS A 302 -8.18 -24.10 -10.54
N ALA A 303 -8.74 -24.91 -11.45
CA ALA A 303 -9.25 -24.46 -12.73
C ALA A 303 -10.40 -23.46 -12.53
N PRO A 304 -10.39 -22.27 -13.14
CA PRO A 304 -11.47 -21.29 -13.06
C PRO A 304 -12.69 -21.67 -13.89
N ALA A 305 -12.49 -22.45 -14.96
CA ALA A 305 -13.54 -22.91 -15.88
C ALA A 305 -13.20 -24.29 -16.44
N ASP A 306 -14.15 -24.89 -17.17
CA ASP A 306 -13.89 -26.10 -17.93
C ASP A 306 -13.01 -25.79 -19.14
N GLY A 307 -12.01 -26.63 -19.40
CA GLY A 307 -11.04 -26.35 -20.45
C GLY A 307 -10.00 -27.44 -20.65
N VAL A 308 -9.02 -27.17 -21.50
CA VAL A 308 -7.90 -28.08 -21.80
C VAL A 308 -6.59 -27.40 -21.40
N VAL A 309 -5.74 -28.12 -20.68
CA VAL A 309 -4.41 -27.62 -20.29
C VAL A 309 -3.52 -27.48 -21.52
N THR A 310 -3.07 -26.28 -21.82
CA THR A 310 -2.18 -25.99 -22.96
C THR A 310 -0.73 -26.07 -22.59
N ASP A 311 -0.34 -25.48 -21.46
CA ASP A 311 1.03 -25.42 -21.01
C ASP A 311 1.17 -25.55 -19.48
N ILE A 312 2.31 -26.09 -19.04
CA ILE A 312 2.72 -26.16 -17.63
C ILE A 312 4.13 -25.60 -17.53
N PHE A 313 4.30 -24.50 -16.81
CA PHE A 313 5.56 -23.72 -16.81
C PHE A 313 6.52 -24.13 -15.71
N PHE A 314 6.04 -24.83 -14.66
CA PHE A 314 6.85 -25.22 -13.51
C PHE A 314 6.65 -26.69 -13.16
N ALA A 315 7.71 -27.33 -12.68
CA ALA A 315 7.71 -28.71 -12.23
C ALA A 315 7.64 -28.82 -10.70
N GLU A 316 7.38 -30.03 -10.20
CA GLU A 316 7.44 -30.36 -8.78
C GLU A 316 8.84 -30.07 -8.22
N GLY A 317 8.92 -29.30 -7.12
CA GLY A 317 10.14 -28.83 -6.47
C GLY A 317 10.62 -27.47 -6.94
N ASP A 318 10.04 -26.88 -7.99
CA ASP A 318 10.43 -25.55 -8.47
C ASP A 318 9.96 -24.45 -7.51
N GLN A 319 10.77 -23.41 -7.36
CA GLN A 319 10.44 -22.18 -6.64
C GLN A 319 9.73 -21.22 -7.59
N VAL A 320 8.63 -20.66 -7.14
CA VAL A 320 7.81 -19.72 -7.91
C VAL A 320 7.64 -18.42 -7.17
N SER A 321 7.64 -17.31 -7.92
CA SER A 321 7.36 -15.98 -7.38
C SER A 321 5.88 -15.66 -7.51
N GLU A 322 5.36 -14.81 -6.64
CA GLU A 322 4.01 -14.24 -6.76
C GLU A 322 3.77 -13.65 -8.16
N GLY A 323 2.64 -14.00 -8.76
CA GLY A 323 2.28 -13.59 -10.11
C GLY A 323 2.93 -14.41 -11.23
N ALA A 324 3.79 -15.40 -10.94
CA ALA A 324 4.32 -16.30 -11.95
C ALA A 324 3.22 -17.19 -12.52
N GLU A 325 3.10 -17.25 -13.85
CA GLU A 325 2.15 -18.09 -14.54
C GLU A 325 2.55 -19.57 -14.37
N LEU A 326 1.67 -20.37 -13.76
CA LEU A 326 1.95 -21.76 -13.42
C LEU A 326 1.46 -22.73 -14.50
N ILE A 327 0.25 -22.50 -14.98
CA ILE A 327 -0.45 -23.32 -15.99
C ILE A 327 -1.25 -22.39 -16.90
N ALA A 328 -1.31 -22.71 -18.17
CA ALA A 328 -2.24 -22.12 -19.11
C ALA A 328 -3.34 -23.15 -19.46
N ILE A 329 -4.58 -22.69 -19.52
CA ILE A 329 -5.73 -23.48 -19.98
C ILE A 329 -6.48 -22.73 -21.08
N GLU A 330 -6.89 -23.47 -22.10
CA GLU A 330 -7.83 -23.01 -23.11
C GLU A 330 -9.25 -23.36 -22.67
N VAL A 331 -10.03 -22.32 -22.36
CA VAL A 331 -11.42 -22.48 -21.92
C VAL A 331 -12.26 -23.00 -23.08
N THR A 332 -12.98 -24.11 -22.89
CA THR A 332 -13.97 -24.57 -23.86
C THR A 332 -15.28 -23.85 -23.59
N ASP A 333 -15.58 -22.82 -24.39
CA ASP A 333 -16.91 -22.24 -24.43
C ASP A 333 -17.88 -23.30 -24.93
N ASP A 334 -18.82 -23.73 -24.07
CA ASP A 334 -20.02 -24.44 -24.50
C ASP A 334 -20.95 -23.43 -25.23
N GLU A 335 -20.59 -23.04 -26.46
CA GLU A 335 -21.56 -22.46 -27.37
C GLU A 335 -22.35 -23.53 -28.05
N GLU A 336 -23.66 -23.52 -27.81
CA GLU A 336 -24.76 -24.08 -28.57
C GLU A 336 -25.06 -25.60 -28.45
N ALA A 337 -26.03 -25.86 -27.63
CA ALA A 337 -27.06 -26.87 -28.02
C ALA A 337 -28.42 -26.45 -27.45
N GLY A 338 -29.30 -25.90 -28.34
CA GLY A 338 -30.73 -25.91 -28.07
C GLY A 338 -31.48 -24.62 -28.36
#